data_8c6d2166985e2037b2b2734b8e949dc5
#
_entry.id   8c6d2166985e2037b2b2734b8e949dc5
#
_cell.length_a   1.000
_cell.length_b   1.000
_cell.length_c   1.000
_cell.angle_alpha   90.00
_cell.angle_beta   90.00
_cell.angle_gamma   90.00
#
_symmetry.space_group_name_H-M   'P 1'
#
loop_
_entity.id
_entity.type
_entity.pdbx_description
1 polymer ?
#
loop_
_entity_poly.entity_id
_entity_poly.type
_entity_poly.pdbx_seq_one_letter_code
_entity_poly.pdbx_strand_id
1 'polypeptide(L)'
;GRTMDWKEDLKSNIYVFPRGIERAGADKGNTMHWKSKYGSVITAGYDIGTSDGMNEKGLVANLLYLAESDYYRPNDTRPVMGISIWTQYVLDNFATVDEAVNELRKETFRIDAPDMPNGAKSTLHLAISDASGNSAIFEYIKGKLVIHEGKEYQVMTNSPSYEQQITLNNYWKQIGGLVMLPGTNRAADRF
;
A
#
# COMPACT_ATOMS: atom_id res chain seq x y z
N GLY A 1 -9.43 2.07 9.42
CA GLY A 1 -9.94 0.70 9.28
C GLY A 1 -9.90 0.22 7.84
N ARG A 2 -9.82 -1.08 7.64
CA ARG A 2 -9.70 -1.71 6.30
C ARG A 2 -10.56 -2.99 6.28
N THR A 3 -11.15 -3.28 5.15
CA THR A 3 -11.77 -4.57 4.84
C THR A 3 -10.93 -5.31 3.80
N MET A 4 -10.86 -6.64 3.93
CA MET A 4 -10.20 -7.49 2.95
C MET A 4 -11.29 -8.20 2.15
N ASP A 5 -11.35 -7.89 0.87
CA ASP A 5 -12.30 -8.45 -0.08
C ASP A 5 -11.53 -9.31 -1.09
N TRP A 6 -11.41 -10.61 -0.81
CA TRP A 6 -10.63 -11.55 -1.60
C TRP A 6 -11.44 -12.82 -1.87
N LYS A 7 -11.21 -13.43 -3.03
CA LYS A 7 -12.00 -14.57 -3.53
C LYS A 7 -11.79 -15.89 -2.77
N GLU A 8 -10.81 -15.95 -1.87
CA GLU A 8 -10.48 -17.14 -1.08
C GLU A 8 -9.97 -16.76 0.30
N ASP A 9 -9.92 -17.73 1.20
CA ASP A 9 -9.37 -17.55 2.54
C ASP A 9 -7.83 -17.29 2.46
N LEU A 10 -7.42 -16.13 2.93
CA LEU A 10 -6.00 -15.74 3.03
C LEU A 10 -5.28 -16.42 4.18
N LYS A 11 -5.97 -17.19 5.01
CA LYS A 11 -5.42 -17.81 6.24
C LYS A 11 -4.65 -16.80 7.10
N SER A 12 -5.27 -15.62 7.27
CA SER A 12 -4.63 -14.50 7.94
C SER A 12 -4.38 -14.80 9.41
N ASN A 13 -3.14 -14.59 9.85
CA ASN A 13 -2.73 -14.64 11.24
C ASN A 13 -2.31 -13.24 11.72
N ILE A 14 -2.40 -13.02 13.03
CA ILE A 14 -1.91 -11.80 13.68
C ILE A 14 -0.56 -12.11 14.32
N TYR A 15 0.43 -11.28 14.04
CA TYR A 15 1.76 -11.38 14.63
C TYR A 15 2.11 -10.12 15.40
N VAL A 16 2.85 -10.30 16.49
CA VAL A 16 3.45 -9.23 17.27
C VAL A 16 4.97 -9.35 17.12
N PHE A 17 5.57 -8.34 16.51
CA PHE A 17 7.01 -8.27 16.31
C PHE A 17 7.66 -7.28 17.27
N PRO A 18 8.69 -7.69 18.04
CA PRO A 18 9.46 -6.78 18.87
C PRO A 18 10.41 -5.92 18.02
N ARG A 19 11.00 -4.91 18.64
CA ARG A 19 12.14 -4.17 18.09
C ARG A 19 13.35 -5.09 17.91
N GLY A 20 14.26 -4.70 17.04
CA GLY A 20 15.58 -5.32 16.93
C GLY A 20 15.65 -6.58 16.07
N ILE A 21 14.59 -6.92 15.34
CA ILE A 21 14.60 -8.02 14.38
C ILE A 21 15.40 -7.60 13.15
N GLU A 22 16.39 -8.43 12.78
CA GLU A 22 17.11 -8.27 11.52
C GLU A 22 16.29 -8.86 10.38
N ARG A 23 16.18 -8.12 9.29
CA ARG A 23 15.36 -8.47 8.12
C ARG A 23 16.09 -8.21 6.81
N ALA A 24 15.64 -8.92 5.79
CA ALA A 24 16.08 -8.72 4.40
C ALA A 24 14.87 -8.51 3.48
N GLY A 25 15.07 -7.73 2.44
CA GLY A 25 14.04 -7.46 1.42
C GLY A 25 13.74 -8.66 0.53
N ALA A 26 14.68 -9.61 0.41
CA ALA A 26 14.52 -10.89 -0.28
C ALA A 26 15.51 -11.91 0.28
N ASP A 27 15.28 -13.19 0.00
CA ASP A 27 16.11 -14.29 0.53
C ASP A 27 17.50 -14.35 -0.11
N LYS A 28 17.66 -13.84 -1.33
CA LYS A 28 18.90 -13.98 -2.12
C LYS A 28 19.15 -12.74 -2.98
N GLY A 29 20.42 -12.59 -3.36
CA GLY A 29 20.86 -11.55 -4.29
C GLY A 29 21.14 -10.20 -3.64
N ASN A 30 21.19 -9.15 -4.45
CA ASN A 30 21.35 -7.76 -3.98
C ASN A 30 20.02 -7.28 -3.38
N THR A 31 19.92 -7.33 -2.06
CA THR A 31 18.68 -7.01 -1.33
C THR A 31 18.91 -5.98 -0.24
N MET A 32 17.82 -5.30 0.15
CA MET A 32 17.83 -4.43 1.33
C MET A 32 18.00 -5.25 2.61
N HIS A 33 18.76 -4.68 3.56
CA HIS A 33 18.88 -5.21 4.92
C HIS A 33 18.58 -4.08 5.92
N TRP A 34 17.85 -4.42 6.98
CA TRP A 34 17.58 -3.48 8.07
C TRP A 34 17.36 -4.21 9.38
N LYS A 35 17.39 -3.45 10.45
CA LYS A 35 17.02 -3.90 11.79
C LYS A 35 15.82 -3.07 12.25
N SER A 36 14.75 -3.74 12.69
CA SER A 36 13.52 -3.05 13.08
C SER A 36 13.77 -2.07 14.24
N LYS A 37 13.45 -0.81 14.02
CA LYS A 37 13.51 0.26 15.03
C LYS A 37 12.31 0.21 15.97
N TYR A 38 11.17 -0.20 15.43
CA TYR A 38 9.89 -0.21 16.13
C TYR A 38 9.30 -1.62 16.15
N GLY A 39 8.61 -1.94 17.26
CA GLY A 39 7.74 -3.10 17.33
C GLY A 39 6.43 -2.83 16.60
N SER A 40 5.78 -3.89 16.12
CA SER A 40 4.54 -3.79 15.36
C SER A 40 3.58 -4.95 15.64
N VAL A 41 2.29 -4.69 15.43
CA VAL A 41 1.27 -5.72 15.31
C VAL A 41 0.82 -5.73 13.87
N ILE A 42 0.81 -6.91 13.25
CA ILE A 42 0.51 -7.05 11.83
C ILE A 42 -0.48 -8.17 11.56
N THR A 43 -1.12 -8.11 10.41
CA THR A 43 -1.87 -9.21 9.81
C THR A 43 -1.10 -9.74 8.60
N ALA A 44 -0.87 -11.05 8.59
CA ALA A 44 -0.23 -11.70 7.45
C ALA A 44 -1.26 -12.17 6.42
N GLY A 45 -0.92 -12.06 5.15
CA GLY A 45 -1.63 -12.72 4.06
C GLY A 45 -0.92 -14.01 3.67
N TYR A 46 -1.64 -15.12 3.55
CA TYR A 46 -1.13 -16.48 3.27
C TYR A 46 -0.02 -16.94 4.22
N ASP A 47 0.09 -16.32 5.37
CA ASP A 47 1.20 -16.50 6.32
C ASP A 47 2.61 -16.21 5.74
N ILE A 48 2.65 -15.46 4.64
CA ILE A 48 3.88 -15.17 3.88
C ILE A 48 4.31 -13.71 4.05
N GLY A 49 3.36 -12.76 3.98
CA GLY A 49 3.68 -11.34 3.92
C GLY A 49 2.81 -10.47 4.81
N THR A 50 3.36 -9.33 5.21
CA THR A 50 2.64 -8.32 5.98
C THR A 50 1.66 -7.58 5.07
N SER A 51 0.37 -7.86 5.20
CA SER A 51 -0.67 -7.16 4.45
C SER A 51 -1.04 -5.83 5.11
N ASP A 52 -1.17 -5.84 6.44
CA ASP A 52 -1.63 -4.70 7.23
C ASP A 52 -0.91 -4.67 8.56
N GLY A 53 -0.79 -3.51 9.17
CA GLY A 53 -0.25 -3.43 10.52
C GLY A 53 -0.18 -2.02 11.06
N MET A 54 0.21 -1.96 12.32
CA MET A 54 0.48 -0.73 13.05
C MET A 54 1.72 -0.91 13.91
N ASN A 55 2.61 0.06 13.91
CA ASN A 55 3.75 0.06 14.82
C ASN A 55 3.45 0.81 16.12
N GLU A 56 4.34 0.68 17.08
CA GLU A 56 4.22 1.30 18.40
C GLU A 56 4.26 2.82 18.42
N LYS A 57 4.55 3.47 17.29
CA LYS A 57 4.47 4.92 17.09
C LYS A 57 3.12 5.37 16.54
N GLY A 58 2.24 4.42 16.23
CA GLY A 58 0.93 4.69 15.65
C GLY A 58 0.95 4.89 14.14
N LEU A 59 2.06 4.59 13.46
CA LEU A 59 2.07 4.51 12.01
C LEU A 59 1.35 3.23 11.58
N VAL A 60 0.33 3.39 10.75
CA VAL A 60 -0.45 2.31 10.14
C VAL A 60 -0.01 2.14 8.69
N ALA A 61 0.08 0.91 8.22
CA ALA A 61 0.37 0.60 6.83
C ALA A 61 -0.54 -0.53 6.33
N ASN A 62 -1.04 -0.37 5.10
CA ASN A 62 -2.00 -1.28 4.47
C ASN A 62 -1.62 -1.52 3.02
N LEU A 63 -1.61 -2.77 2.60
CA LEU A 63 -1.32 -3.18 1.23
C LEU A 63 -2.62 -3.67 0.57
N LEU A 64 -3.00 -3.04 -0.55
CA LEU A 64 -4.22 -3.36 -1.28
C LEU A 64 -3.89 -3.76 -2.72
N TYR A 65 -4.82 -4.47 -3.36
CA TYR A 65 -4.70 -4.86 -4.76
C TYR A 65 -4.91 -3.65 -5.69
N LEU A 66 -4.01 -3.52 -6.68
CA LEU A 66 -4.11 -2.54 -7.75
C LEU A 66 -3.69 -3.18 -9.06
N ALA A 67 -4.63 -3.45 -9.97
CA ALA A 67 -4.34 -4.12 -11.23
C ALA A 67 -3.34 -3.34 -12.11
N GLU A 68 -3.33 -2.02 -11.99
CA GLU A 68 -2.48 -1.10 -12.75
C GLU A 68 -1.04 -1.00 -12.25
N SER A 69 -0.71 -1.62 -11.10
CA SER A 69 0.66 -1.61 -10.57
C SER A 69 1.63 -2.26 -11.52
N ASP A 70 2.70 -1.54 -11.83
CA ASP A 70 3.80 -2.00 -12.68
C ASP A 70 5.13 -1.50 -12.09
N TYR A 71 5.90 -2.43 -11.56
CA TYR A 71 7.19 -2.16 -10.89
C TYR A 71 8.38 -2.24 -11.84
N TYR A 72 8.15 -2.70 -13.07
CA TYR A 72 9.24 -3.00 -14.00
C TYR A 72 9.96 -1.74 -14.46
N ARG A 73 11.30 -1.77 -14.33
CA ARG A 73 12.22 -0.78 -14.92
C ARG A 73 13.36 -1.51 -15.62
N PRO A 74 13.64 -1.22 -16.88
CA PRO A 74 14.78 -1.81 -17.59
C PRO A 74 16.10 -1.51 -16.86
N ASN A 75 16.95 -2.54 -16.74
CA ASN A 75 18.31 -2.42 -16.17
C ASN A 75 18.36 -1.87 -14.73
N ASP A 76 17.32 -2.09 -13.94
CA ASP A 76 17.28 -1.65 -12.53
C ASP A 76 18.17 -2.55 -11.67
N THR A 77 19.30 -2.02 -11.21
CA THR A 77 20.30 -2.70 -10.38
C THR A 77 20.16 -2.40 -8.89
N ARG A 78 19.14 -1.62 -8.49
CA ARG A 78 18.91 -1.29 -7.07
C ARG A 78 18.65 -2.57 -6.25
N PRO A 79 18.94 -2.53 -4.94
CA PRO A 79 18.60 -3.64 -4.05
C PRO A 79 17.13 -4.02 -4.13
N VAL A 80 16.83 -5.29 -3.96
CA VAL A 80 15.46 -5.82 -4.01
C VAL A 80 14.74 -5.59 -2.68
N MET A 81 13.48 -5.22 -2.78
CA MET A 81 12.47 -5.26 -1.73
C MET A 81 11.29 -6.10 -2.24
N GLY A 82 11.07 -7.26 -1.65
CA GLY A 82 9.89 -8.08 -1.96
C GLY A 82 8.60 -7.36 -1.56
N ILE A 83 7.60 -7.46 -2.42
CA ILE A 83 6.29 -6.83 -2.16
C ILE A 83 5.67 -7.32 -0.83
N SER A 84 5.89 -8.57 -0.46
CA SER A 84 5.37 -9.20 0.77
C SER A 84 5.95 -8.62 2.05
N ILE A 85 7.12 -7.96 1.98
CA ILE A 85 7.80 -7.38 3.15
C ILE A 85 7.89 -5.84 3.11
N TRP A 86 7.40 -5.22 2.05
CA TRP A 86 7.44 -3.76 1.89
C TRP A 86 6.67 -3.03 3.00
N THR A 87 5.47 -3.49 3.32
CA THR A 87 4.68 -2.97 4.46
C THR A 87 5.45 -3.09 5.78
N GLN A 88 6.08 -4.24 6.02
CA GLN A 88 6.87 -4.47 7.23
C GLN A 88 8.08 -3.54 7.31
N TYR A 89 8.77 -3.30 6.18
CA TYR A 89 9.86 -2.32 6.11
C TYR A 89 9.43 -0.93 6.58
N VAL A 90 8.25 -0.50 6.17
CA VAL A 90 7.70 0.81 6.56
C VAL A 90 7.40 0.83 8.06
N LEU A 91 6.72 -0.19 8.59
CA LEU A 91 6.39 -0.28 10.01
C LEU A 91 7.63 -0.39 10.90
N ASP A 92 8.67 -1.07 10.43
CA ASP A 92 9.91 -1.26 11.18
C ASP A 92 10.75 0.02 11.31
N ASN A 93 10.69 0.92 10.32
CA ASN A 93 11.68 1.98 10.17
C ASN A 93 11.18 3.39 10.43
N PHE A 94 9.89 3.68 10.28
CA PHE A 94 9.34 5.03 10.32
C PHE A 94 8.33 5.21 11.44
N ALA A 95 8.35 6.41 12.05
CA ALA A 95 7.41 6.79 13.08
C ALA A 95 6.22 7.59 12.51
N THR A 96 6.43 8.30 11.40
CA THR A 96 5.46 9.20 10.79
C THR A 96 5.37 9.00 9.29
N VAL A 97 4.29 9.50 8.70
CA VAL A 97 4.10 9.54 7.25
C VAL A 97 5.21 10.34 6.58
N ASP A 98 5.56 11.51 7.13
CA ASP A 98 6.60 12.38 6.56
C ASP A 98 7.97 11.67 6.50
N GLU A 99 8.36 10.95 7.56
CA GLU A 99 9.60 10.16 7.56
C GLU A 99 9.59 9.11 6.45
N ALA A 100 8.48 8.37 6.32
CA ALA A 100 8.34 7.32 5.32
C ALA A 100 8.36 7.90 3.90
N VAL A 101 7.63 8.98 3.63
CA VAL A 101 7.60 9.64 2.32
C VAL A 101 8.95 10.17 1.93
N ASN A 102 9.66 10.85 2.86
CA ASN A 102 11.00 11.40 2.60
C ASN A 102 12.02 10.32 2.23
N GLU A 103 11.91 9.13 2.81
CA GLU A 103 12.81 8.02 2.49
C GLU A 103 12.40 7.29 1.21
N LEU A 104 11.13 6.90 1.09
CA LEU A 104 10.64 6.12 -0.06
C LEU A 104 10.74 6.89 -1.38
N ARG A 105 10.63 8.22 -1.34
CA ARG A 105 10.80 9.10 -2.52
C ARG A 105 12.20 9.03 -3.12
N LYS A 106 13.20 8.62 -2.35
CA LYS A 106 14.58 8.43 -2.87
C LYS A 106 14.71 7.20 -3.75
N GLU A 107 13.74 6.29 -3.70
CA GLU A 107 13.71 5.04 -4.46
C GLU A 107 15.02 4.25 -4.37
N THR A 108 15.52 4.04 -3.16
CA THR A 108 16.79 3.36 -2.88
C THR A 108 16.75 1.86 -3.17
N PHE A 109 15.58 1.30 -3.41
CA PHE A 109 15.35 -0.10 -3.77
C PHE A 109 14.33 -0.23 -4.91
N ARG A 110 14.23 -1.41 -5.47
CA ARG A 110 13.18 -1.80 -6.43
C ARG A 110 12.24 -2.82 -5.81
N ILE A 111 10.96 -2.75 -6.16
CA ILE A 111 10.00 -3.77 -5.73
C ILE A 111 10.15 -5.01 -6.62
N ASP A 112 10.16 -6.18 -5.98
CA ASP A 112 10.01 -7.48 -6.62
C ASP A 112 8.68 -8.11 -6.18
N ALA A 113 7.86 -8.44 -7.15
CA ALA A 113 6.48 -8.88 -6.92
C ALA A 113 6.21 -10.20 -7.67
N PRO A 114 6.66 -11.33 -7.11
CA PRO A 114 6.35 -12.64 -7.67
C PRO A 114 4.84 -12.92 -7.60
N ASP A 115 4.37 -13.84 -8.43
CA ASP A 115 2.96 -14.25 -8.40
C ASP A 115 2.58 -14.80 -7.01
N MET A 116 1.36 -14.58 -6.60
CA MET A 116 0.80 -15.11 -5.35
C MET A 116 0.68 -16.65 -5.41
N PRO A 117 0.55 -17.33 -4.26
CA PRO A 117 0.43 -18.80 -4.23
C PRO A 117 -0.71 -19.37 -5.10
N ASN A 118 -1.76 -18.59 -5.30
CA ASN A 118 -2.90 -18.95 -6.16
C ASN A 118 -2.71 -18.60 -7.65
N GLY A 119 -1.51 -18.14 -8.04
CA GLY A 119 -1.17 -17.72 -9.40
C GLY A 119 -1.67 -16.32 -9.78
N ALA A 120 -2.31 -15.58 -8.89
CA ALA A 120 -2.67 -14.19 -9.15
C ALA A 120 -1.43 -13.29 -9.11
N LYS A 121 -1.45 -12.20 -9.88
CA LYS A 121 -0.38 -11.20 -9.85
C LYS A 121 -0.35 -10.47 -8.51
N SER A 122 0.84 -10.28 -7.97
CA SER A 122 1.06 -9.47 -6.76
C SER A 122 1.15 -7.98 -7.10
N THR A 123 0.15 -7.47 -7.82
CA THR A 123 0.05 -6.05 -8.16
C THR A 123 -0.67 -5.32 -7.04
N LEU A 124 0.07 -4.59 -6.24
CA LEU A 124 -0.43 -3.97 -5.00
C LEU A 124 0.00 -2.51 -4.94
N HIS A 125 -0.68 -1.72 -4.10
CA HIS A 125 -0.28 -0.38 -3.71
C HIS A 125 -0.34 -0.23 -2.19
N LEU A 126 0.43 0.69 -1.64
CA LEU A 126 0.61 0.87 -0.21
C LEU A 126 -0.04 2.18 0.24
N ALA A 127 -0.86 2.10 1.29
CA ALA A 127 -1.34 3.26 2.03
C ALA A 127 -0.74 3.28 3.42
N ILE A 128 -0.35 4.46 3.89
CA ILE A 128 0.10 4.68 5.26
C ILE A 128 -0.63 5.87 5.87
N SER A 129 -0.80 5.85 7.19
CA SER A 129 -1.34 6.98 7.95
C SER A 129 -0.77 7.01 9.36
N ASP A 130 -0.76 8.17 9.99
CA ASP A 130 -0.24 8.35 11.34
C ASP A 130 -1.20 9.10 12.27
N ALA A 131 -0.82 9.22 13.54
CA ALA A 131 -1.63 9.85 14.57
C ALA A 131 -1.87 11.36 14.37
N SER A 132 -1.12 12.01 13.49
CA SER A 132 -1.35 13.43 13.13
C SER A 132 -2.52 13.60 12.16
N GLY A 133 -3.04 12.49 11.61
CA GLY A 133 -4.02 12.45 10.55
C GLY A 133 -3.42 12.64 9.16
N ASN A 134 -2.08 12.67 9.03
CA ASN A 134 -1.45 12.65 7.72
C ASN A 134 -1.53 11.25 7.09
N SER A 135 -1.56 11.20 5.76
CA SER A 135 -1.65 9.97 4.98
C SER A 135 -0.78 10.04 3.74
N ALA A 136 -0.32 8.90 3.27
CA ALA A 136 0.29 8.82 1.95
C ALA A 136 -0.06 7.51 1.25
N ILE A 137 -0.16 7.58 -0.07
CA ILE A 137 -0.44 6.44 -0.95
C ILE A 137 0.70 6.34 -1.95
N PHE A 138 1.25 5.15 -2.07
CA PHE A 138 2.39 4.84 -2.94
C PHE A 138 1.94 3.85 -4.01
N GLU A 139 2.04 4.26 -5.26
CA GLU A 139 1.71 3.46 -6.42
C GLU A 139 2.88 3.40 -7.39
N TYR A 140 3.11 2.25 -7.97
CA TYR A 140 4.02 2.12 -9.11
C TYR A 140 3.21 2.02 -10.40
N ILE A 141 3.22 3.07 -11.20
CA ILE A 141 2.48 3.16 -12.45
C ILE A 141 3.48 3.28 -13.61
N LYS A 142 3.47 2.30 -14.51
CA LYS A 142 4.42 2.23 -15.65
C LYS A 142 5.88 2.37 -15.19
N GLY A 143 6.25 1.66 -14.15
CA GLY A 143 7.59 1.66 -13.58
C GLY A 143 7.97 2.93 -12.79
N LYS A 144 7.06 3.87 -12.55
CA LYS A 144 7.33 5.10 -11.81
C LYS A 144 6.59 5.11 -10.47
N LEU A 145 7.30 5.49 -9.43
CA LEU A 145 6.69 5.74 -8.13
C LEU A 145 5.87 7.03 -8.17
N VAL A 146 4.60 6.93 -7.84
CA VAL A 146 3.67 8.04 -7.64
C VAL A 146 3.30 8.08 -6.17
N ILE A 147 3.39 9.25 -5.54
CA ILE A 147 3.09 9.45 -4.13
C ILE A 147 2.02 10.54 -4.01
N HIS A 148 0.90 10.19 -3.38
CA HIS A 148 -0.11 11.13 -2.94
C HIS A 148 0.02 11.29 -1.42
N GLU A 149 0.37 12.48 -0.96
CA GLU A 149 0.64 12.79 0.45
C GLU A 149 -0.22 13.97 0.90
N GLY A 150 -0.92 13.81 2.02
CA GLY A 150 -1.75 14.85 2.61
C GLY A 150 -2.90 14.29 3.43
N LYS A 151 -3.47 15.15 4.29
CA LYS A 151 -4.61 14.80 5.17
C LYS A 151 -5.91 14.52 4.41
N GLU A 152 -6.01 14.96 3.17
CA GLU A 152 -7.14 14.73 2.28
C GLU A 152 -7.19 13.32 1.69
N TYR A 153 -6.06 12.60 1.66
CA TYR A 153 -5.94 11.27 1.06
C TYR A 153 -6.23 10.15 2.06
N GLN A 154 -7.43 10.13 2.62
CA GLN A 154 -7.82 9.25 3.74
C GLN A 154 -8.47 7.94 3.32
N VAL A 155 -8.91 7.81 2.07
CA VAL A 155 -9.64 6.65 1.58
C VAL A 155 -8.99 6.13 0.33
N MET A 156 -8.65 4.85 0.31
CA MET A 156 -8.13 4.14 -0.84
C MET A 156 -8.88 2.82 -1.01
N THR A 157 -9.20 2.48 -2.25
CA THR A 157 -9.74 1.18 -2.62
C THR A 157 -8.74 0.44 -3.52
N ASN A 158 -9.15 -0.65 -4.15
CA ASN A 158 -8.35 -1.34 -5.16
C ASN A 158 -8.21 -0.49 -6.46
N SER A 159 -8.35 -1.09 -7.64
CA SER A 159 -8.39 -0.36 -8.92
C SER A 159 -9.58 0.60 -9.00
N PRO A 160 -9.44 1.69 -9.77
CA PRO A 160 -8.30 2.10 -10.60
C PRO A 160 -7.20 2.82 -9.80
N SER A 161 -6.17 3.35 -10.50
CA SER A 161 -5.12 4.14 -9.86
C SER A 161 -5.69 5.29 -9.02
N TYR A 162 -4.97 5.72 -8.01
CA TYR A 162 -5.49 6.69 -7.03
C TYR A 162 -5.87 8.04 -7.64
N GLU A 163 -5.16 8.50 -8.66
CA GLU A 163 -5.53 9.71 -9.40
C GLU A 163 -6.91 9.57 -10.06
N GLN A 164 -7.20 8.41 -10.60
CA GLN A 164 -8.53 8.12 -11.17
C GLN A 164 -9.58 7.98 -10.06
N GLN A 165 -9.24 7.42 -8.91
CA GLN A 165 -10.14 7.37 -7.73
C GLN A 165 -10.51 8.78 -7.27
N ILE A 166 -9.56 9.73 -7.24
CA ILE A 166 -9.83 11.14 -6.93
C ILE A 166 -10.83 11.75 -7.95
N THR A 167 -10.61 11.47 -9.22
CA THR A 167 -11.50 11.95 -10.30
C THR A 167 -12.91 11.40 -10.13
N LEU A 168 -13.05 10.10 -9.88
CA LEU A 168 -14.34 9.46 -9.62
C LEU A 168 -15.00 10.03 -8.36
N ASN A 169 -14.25 10.24 -7.29
CA ASN A 169 -14.77 10.81 -6.06
C ASN A 169 -15.30 12.24 -6.27
N ASN A 170 -14.61 13.05 -7.08
CA ASN A 170 -15.06 14.39 -7.42
C ASN A 170 -16.37 14.37 -8.25
N TYR A 171 -16.49 13.41 -9.17
CA TYR A 171 -17.74 13.19 -9.90
C TYR A 171 -18.89 12.81 -8.95
N TRP A 172 -18.66 11.82 -8.07
CA TRP A 172 -19.69 11.36 -7.13
C TRP A 172 -20.08 12.41 -6.09
N LYS A 173 -19.17 13.29 -5.68
CA LYS A 173 -19.49 14.43 -4.80
C LYS A 173 -20.50 15.38 -5.42
N GLN A 174 -20.53 15.48 -6.75
CA GLN A 174 -21.46 16.36 -7.46
C GLN A 174 -22.83 15.72 -7.67
N ILE A 175 -22.90 14.42 -7.87
CA ILE A 175 -24.13 13.71 -8.24
C ILE A 175 -24.58 12.65 -7.23
N GLY A 176 -23.82 12.41 -6.21
CA GLY A 176 -24.08 11.38 -5.18
C GLY A 176 -25.16 11.79 -4.16
N GLY A 177 -25.63 10.82 -3.41
CA GLY A 177 -26.62 11.02 -2.35
C GLY A 177 -28.02 11.37 -2.87
N LEU A 178 -28.63 12.37 -2.24
CA LEU A 178 -29.98 12.86 -2.60
C LEU A 178 -29.97 14.00 -3.62
N VAL A 179 -28.80 14.40 -4.12
CA VAL A 179 -28.71 15.49 -5.11
C VAL A 179 -29.07 14.93 -6.49
N MET A 180 -30.12 15.47 -7.07
CA MET A 180 -30.54 15.18 -8.43
C MET A 180 -29.97 16.24 -9.38
N LEU A 181 -29.18 15.79 -10.36
CA LEU A 181 -28.76 16.72 -11.43
C LEU A 181 -29.97 17.08 -12.30
N PRO A 182 -30.21 18.38 -12.55
CA PRO A 182 -31.28 18.80 -13.45
C PRO A 182 -31.15 18.15 -14.84
N GLY A 183 -32.23 17.58 -15.32
CA GLY A 183 -32.29 16.97 -16.67
C GLY A 183 -31.79 15.52 -16.75
N THR A 184 -31.30 14.91 -15.64
CA THR A 184 -30.98 13.51 -15.62
C THR A 184 -31.80 12.78 -14.55
N ASN A 185 -32.40 11.67 -14.94
CA ASN A 185 -33.08 10.72 -14.06
C ASN A 185 -32.70 9.27 -14.39
N ARG A 186 -31.63 9.10 -15.19
CA ARG A 186 -31.20 7.79 -15.63
C ARG A 186 -30.35 7.13 -14.56
N ALA A 187 -30.61 5.86 -14.31
CA ALA A 187 -29.78 5.07 -13.42
C ALA A 187 -28.31 5.03 -13.88
N ALA A 188 -28.07 5.03 -15.21
CA ALA A 188 -26.74 5.05 -15.79
C ALA A 188 -25.94 6.33 -15.49
N ASP A 189 -26.60 7.42 -15.15
CA ASP A 189 -25.94 8.68 -14.77
C ASP A 189 -25.48 8.67 -13.29
N ARG A 190 -25.75 7.58 -12.58
CA ARG A 190 -25.46 7.40 -11.14
C ARG A 190 -24.49 6.25 -10.84
N PHE A 191 -23.97 5.60 -11.89
CA PHE A 191 -23.01 4.50 -11.77
C PHE A 191 -21.67 4.85 -12.39
#